data_a2a9a42b8a10c399c6f90a4cfc313ddc
#
_entry.id   a2a9a42b8a10c399c6f90a4cfc313ddc
#
_cell.length_a   1.000
_cell.length_b   1.000
_cell.length_c   1.000
_cell.angle_alpha   90.00
_cell.angle_beta   90.00
_cell.angle_gamma   90.00
#
_symmetry.space_group_name_H-M   'P 1'
#
loop_
_entity.id
_entity.type
_entity.pdbx_description
1 polymer ?
#
loop_
_entity_poly.entity_id
_entity_poly.type
_entity_poly.pdbx_seq_one_letter_code
_entity_poly.pdbx_strand_id
1 'polypeptide(L)'
;VTTASSSSSSSSTGSKGCTRDDIVESFESSKASSALHNDDLSPVLKQNRTFSTFDTASLWVGLVVCVPAWQLVSSLMGIGNLSAFLALLLVFVANLFVVWPIVLQANAGVKYGIPFVVHARSSFGVKGANVAGLSRGFIASAWFGIQTVVGANCLRSLAVDFGVASGVSSPYLGGICYIIFWLLQAYVVWNDVESIKTIEKLAAPILLFLTLLLFIFTCVSSGGVVQSVLS
;
A
#
# COMPACT_ATOMS: atom_id res chain seq x y z
N VAL A 1 -54.85 -32.58 -45.44
CA VAL A 1 -54.94 -32.78 -43.98
C VAL A 1 -53.54 -33.10 -43.51
N THR A 2 -52.83 -32.05 -43.04
CA THR A 2 -51.47 -32.18 -42.53
C THR A 2 -51.49 -31.75 -41.06
N THR A 3 -51.28 -32.70 -40.19
CA THR A 3 -51.20 -32.49 -38.74
C THR A 3 -49.79 -31.95 -38.38
N ALA A 4 -49.72 -30.78 -37.80
CA ALA A 4 -48.54 -30.24 -37.21
C ALA A 4 -48.40 -30.72 -35.76
N SER A 5 -47.37 -31.47 -35.42
CA SER A 5 -47.01 -31.85 -34.06
C SER A 5 -46.17 -30.72 -33.42
N SER A 6 -46.71 -30.09 -32.40
CA SER A 6 -46.03 -29.15 -31.54
C SER A 6 -45.23 -29.91 -30.49
N SER A 7 -43.91 -29.92 -30.62
CA SER A 7 -42.99 -30.35 -29.57
C SER A 7 -42.71 -29.18 -28.62
N SER A 8 -43.30 -29.21 -27.45
CA SER A 8 -43.02 -28.31 -26.34
C SER A 8 -41.67 -28.75 -25.69
N SER A 9 -40.58 -28.05 -25.99
CA SER A 9 -39.33 -28.15 -25.23
C SER A 9 -39.45 -27.30 -23.97
N SER A 10 -39.66 -27.93 -22.84
CA SER A 10 -39.54 -27.31 -21.53
C SER A 10 -38.07 -27.02 -21.23
N SER A 11 -37.66 -25.78 -21.45
CA SER A 11 -36.37 -25.28 -20.95
C SER A 11 -36.50 -25.09 -19.45
N SER A 12 -35.94 -26.02 -18.68
CA SER A 12 -35.65 -25.82 -17.26
C SER A 12 -34.53 -24.77 -17.15
N THR A 13 -34.94 -23.54 -16.88
CA THR A 13 -34.01 -22.46 -16.53
C THR A 13 -33.47 -22.71 -15.13
N GLY A 14 -32.54 -23.67 -15.02
CA GLY A 14 -31.67 -23.76 -13.84
C GLY A 14 -30.90 -22.48 -13.73
N SER A 15 -31.08 -21.72 -12.66
CA SER A 15 -30.25 -20.59 -12.27
C SER A 15 -28.79 -21.09 -12.16
N LYS A 16 -28.03 -21.07 -13.28
CA LYS A 16 -26.60 -21.22 -13.24
C LYS A 16 -26.08 -19.98 -12.50
N GLY A 17 -25.62 -20.19 -11.28
CA GLY A 17 -24.97 -19.13 -10.54
C GLY A 17 -23.88 -18.54 -11.42
N CYS A 18 -23.92 -17.23 -11.63
CA CYS A 18 -22.96 -16.49 -12.44
C CYS A 18 -21.55 -16.83 -11.93
N THR A 19 -20.81 -17.60 -12.72
CA THR A 19 -19.46 -17.99 -12.35
C THR A 19 -18.53 -16.81 -12.56
N ARG A 20 -17.43 -16.82 -11.88
CA ARG A 20 -16.42 -15.78 -11.99
C ARG A 20 -15.88 -15.66 -13.43
N ASP A 21 -15.85 -16.77 -14.14
CA ASP A 21 -15.36 -16.83 -15.51
C ASP A 21 -16.38 -16.19 -16.47
N ASP A 22 -17.71 -16.35 -16.20
CA ASP A 22 -18.78 -15.66 -16.95
C ASP A 22 -18.69 -14.13 -16.79
N ILE A 23 -18.29 -13.65 -15.60
CA ILE A 23 -18.08 -12.22 -15.36
C ILE A 23 -16.89 -11.71 -16.18
N VAL A 24 -15.80 -12.46 -16.22
CA VAL A 24 -14.60 -12.09 -16.99
C VAL A 24 -14.89 -12.08 -18.48
N GLU A 25 -15.59 -13.08 -19.03
CA GLU A 25 -16.00 -13.12 -20.45
C GLU A 25 -16.94 -11.97 -20.81
N SER A 26 -17.88 -11.63 -19.93
CA SER A 26 -18.75 -10.48 -20.14
C SER A 26 -18.00 -9.13 -20.13
N PHE A 27 -16.95 -9.02 -19.33
CA PHE A 27 -16.05 -7.87 -19.34
C PHE A 27 -15.22 -7.79 -20.63
N GLU A 28 -14.70 -8.91 -21.13
CA GLU A 28 -13.95 -8.94 -22.38
C GLU A 28 -14.82 -8.64 -23.60
N SER A 29 -16.05 -9.13 -23.63
CA SER A 29 -17.00 -8.83 -24.72
C SER A 29 -17.48 -7.37 -24.67
N SER A 30 -17.56 -6.76 -23.50
CA SER A 30 -17.85 -5.33 -23.30
C SER A 30 -16.66 -4.42 -23.66
N LYS A 31 -15.46 -4.97 -23.84
CA LYS A 31 -14.21 -4.26 -24.14
C LYS A 31 -14.26 -3.48 -25.45
N ALA A 32 -15.05 -3.94 -26.40
CA ALA A 32 -15.07 -3.39 -27.75
C ALA A 32 -15.93 -2.13 -27.93
N SER A 33 -16.76 -1.68 -26.96
CA SER A 33 -17.78 -0.67 -27.23
C SER A 33 -17.93 0.48 -26.24
N SER A 34 -17.09 0.61 -25.22
CA SER A 34 -17.33 1.60 -24.16
C SER A 34 -16.22 2.64 -24.06
N ALA A 35 -16.59 3.93 -24.20
CA ALA A 35 -15.73 5.09 -23.91
C ALA A 35 -15.23 5.17 -22.45
N LEU A 36 -15.69 4.27 -21.59
CA LEU A 36 -15.30 4.14 -20.17
C LEU A 36 -14.32 2.99 -19.93
N HIS A 37 -13.93 2.25 -20.98
CA HIS A 37 -12.96 1.18 -20.87
C HIS A 37 -11.53 1.75 -20.86
N ASN A 38 -10.76 1.38 -19.84
CA ASN A 38 -9.32 1.63 -19.78
C ASN A 38 -8.64 0.29 -19.44
N ASP A 39 -7.63 -0.07 -20.19
CA ASP A 39 -6.89 -1.33 -19.98
C ASP A 39 -6.25 -1.42 -18.59
N ASP A 40 -5.76 -0.29 -18.04
CA ASP A 40 -5.19 -0.19 -16.70
C ASP A 40 -6.22 -0.44 -15.57
N LEU A 41 -7.51 -0.29 -15.87
CA LEU A 41 -8.61 -0.52 -14.94
C LEU A 41 -9.29 -1.88 -15.14
N SER A 42 -8.84 -2.67 -16.10
CA SER A 42 -9.42 -3.99 -16.39
C SER A 42 -9.11 -4.99 -15.26
N PRO A 43 -10.00 -5.95 -14.99
CA PRO A 43 -9.77 -6.98 -13.98
C PRO A 43 -8.57 -7.85 -14.35
N VAL A 44 -7.68 -8.07 -13.39
CA VAL A 44 -6.52 -8.96 -13.58
C VAL A 44 -6.97 -10.41 -13.54
N LEU A 45 -6.77 -11.12 -14.65
CA LEU A 45 -7.04 -12.55 -14.79
C LEU A 45 -6.26 -13.37 -13.75
N LYS A 46 -6.84 -14.47 -13.27
CA LYS A 46 -6.18 -15.34 -12.27
C LYS A 46 -4.78 -15.82 -12.72
N GLN A 47 -4.61 -16.05 -14.00
CA GLN A 47 -3.36 -16.53 -14.60
C GLN A 47 -2.24 -15.47 -14.54
N ASN A 48 -2.61 -14.19 -14.51
CA ASN A 48 -1.68 -13.06 -14.52
C ASN A 48 -1.40 -12.51 -13.09
N ARG A 49 -1.90 -13.19 -12.06
CA ARG A 49 -1.68 -12.78 -10.66
C ARG A 49 -0.36 -13.36 -10.16
N THR A 50 0.64 -12.52 -10.06
CA THR A 50 2.01 -12.88 -9.67
C THR A 50 2.29 -12.80 -8.17
N PHE A 51 1.41 -12.11 -7.40
CA PHE A 51 1.62 -11.90 -5.97
C PHE A 51 1.21 -13.12 -5.13
N SER A 52 2.15 -13.67 -4.39
CA SER A 52 1.92 -14.68 -3.36
C SER A 52 1.50 -14.01 -2.04
N THR A 53 1.03 -14.82 -1.08
CA THR A 53 0.72 -14.36 0.28
C THR A 53 1.95 -13.75 0.96
N PHE A 54 3.13 -14.34 0.74
CA PHE A 54 4.38 -13.82 1.28
C PHE A 54 4.76 -12.46 0.68
N ASP A 55 4.57 -12.28 -0.64
CA ASP A 55 4.83 -11.00 -1.31
C ASP A 55 3.96 -9.89 -0.76
N THR A 56 2.67 -10.21 -0.56
CA THR A 56 1.71 -9.27 0.03
C THR A 56 2.07 -8.93 1.48
N ALA A 57 2.46 -9.92 2.28
CA ALA A 57 2.90 -9.71 3.66
C ALA A 57 4.16 -8.84 3.72
N SER A 58 5.16 -9.11 2.86
CA SER A 58 6.39 -8.31 2.77
C SER A 58 6.10 -6.85 2.41
N LEU A 59 5.20 -6.62 1.43
CA LEU A 59 4.75 -5.28 1.06
C LEU A 59 4.13 -4.54 2.25
N TRP A 60 3.27 -5.21 3.03
CA TRP A 60 2.66 -4.60 4.21
C TRP A 60 3.67 -4.29 5.31
N VAL A 61 4.67 -5.16 5.50
CA VAL A 61 5.76 -4.88 6.45
C VAL A 61 6.53 -3.63 6.03
N GLY A 62 6.92 -3.51 4.76
CA GLY A 62 7.62 -2.33 4.25
C GLY A 62 6.80 -1.03 4.37
N LEU A 63 5.47 -1.12 4.17
CA LEU A 63 4.57 0.03 4.33
C LEU A 63 4.42 0.50 5.79
N VAL A 64 4.43 -0.43 6.75
CA VAL A 64 4.19 -0.13 8.17
C VAL A 64 5.49 0.20 8.90
N VAL A 65 6.58 -0.50 8.60
CA VAL A 65 7.88 -0.28 9.23
C VAL A 65 8.59 0.87 8.52
N CYS A 66 8.19 2.09 8.84
CA CYS A 66 8.74 3.30 8.23
C CYS A 66 8.99 4.39 9.26
N VAL A 67 9.97 5.25 8.98
CA VAL A 67 10.39 6.35 9.88
C VAL A 67 9.23 7.28 10.26
N PRO A 68 8.32 7.70 9.35
CA PRO A 68 7.18 8.53 9.72
C PRO A 68 6.24 7.89 10.75
N ALA A 69 6.07 6.55 10.72
CA ALA A 69 5.27 5.85 11.73
C ALA A 69 5.90 5.97 13.13
N TRP A 70 7.22 5.84 13.23
CA TRP A 70 7.94 6.01 14.49
C TRP A 70 7.90 7.46 14.99
N GLN A 71 8.04 8.42 14.08
CA GLN A 71 7.92 9.85 14.40
C GLN A 71 6.53 10.21 14.92
N LEU A 72 5.47 9.55 14.40
CA LEU A 72 4.11 9.73 14.91
C LEU A 72 4.02 9.33 16.37
N VAL A 73 4.53 8.14 16.75
CA VAL A 73 4.51 7.68 18.14
C VAL A 73 5.34 8.60 19.05
N SER A 74 6.53 8.99 18.59
CA SER A 74 7.38 9.93 19.31
C SER A 74 6.70 11.30 19.54
N SER A 75 5.97 11.80 18.53
CA SER A 75 5.25 13.07 18.67
C SER A 75 4.06 13.00 19.63
N LEU A 76 3.38 11.85 19.72
CA LEU A 76 2.33 11.62 20.72
C LEU A 76 2.89 11.70 22.15
N MET A 77 4.10 11.22 22.37
CA MET A 77 4.77 11.32 23.66
C MET A 77 5.27 12.73 23.94
N GLY A 78 5.94 13.38 22.96
CA GLY A 78 6.56 14.68 23.13
C GLY A 78 5.56 15.85 23.16
N ILE A 79 4.67 15.93 22.19
CA ILE A 79 3.69 17.02 22.05
C ILE A 79 2.41 16.72 22.86
N GLY A 80 1.97 15.47 22.84
CA GLY A 80 0.76 15.01 23.50
C GLY A 80 0.91 14.75 25.01
N ASN A 81 2.13 14.81 25.54
CA ASN A 81 2.44 14.50 26.95
C ASN A 81 1.89 13.15 27.42
N LEU A 82 1.82 12.17 26.52
CA LEU A 82 1.32 10.84 26.81
C LEU A 82 2.46 9.95 27.32
N SER A 83 2.16 9.12 28.32
CA SER A 83 3.13 8.08 28.70
C SER A 83 3.37 7.10 27.56
N ALA A 84 4.56 6.51 27.50
CA ALA A 84 4.93 5.56 26.43
C ALA A 84 3.94 4.40 26.35
N PHE A 85 3.48 3.88 27.48
CA PHE A 85 2.48 2.82 27.51
C PHE A 85 1.15 3.25 26.87
N LEU A 86 0.67 4.44 27.21
CA LEU A 86 -0.59 4.95 26.66
C LEU A 86 -0.48 5.26 25.18
N ALA A 87 0.65 5.79 24.70
CA ALA A 87 0.91 6.03 23.29
C ALA A 87 0.91 4.72 22.49
N LEU A 88 1.59 3.67 22.97
CA LEU A 88 1.60 2.36 22.34
C LEU A 88 0.22 1.70 22.34
N LEU A 89 -0.51 1.78 23.45
CA LEU A 89 -1.87 1.26 23.56
C LEU A 89 -2.82 1.95 22.57
N LEU A 90 -2.75 3.28 22.46
CA LEU A 90 -3.54 4.05 21.51
C LEU A 90 -3.25 3.63 20.05
N VAL A 91 -1.98 3.52 19.69
CA VAL A 91 -1.57 3.08 18.34
C VAL A 91 -2.05 1.66 18.08
N PHE A 92 -1.93 0.75 19.04
CA PHE A 92 -2.41 -0.63 18.91
C PHE A 92 -3.92 -0.69 18.68
N VAL A 93 -4.70 0.00 19.51
CA VAL A 93 -6.17 0.05 19.40
C VAL A 93 -6.59 0.70 18.06
N ALA A 94 -5.95 1.82 17.69
CA ALA A 94 -6.23 2.48 16.41
C ALA A 94 -6.00 1.54 15.22
N ASN A 95 -4.90 0.79 15.23
CA ASN A 95 -4.60 -0.19 14.18
C ASN A 95 -5.63 -1.33 14.13
N LEU A 96 -6.12 -1.82 15.27
CA LEU A 96 -7.19 -2.81 15.30
C LEU A 96 -8.46 -2.30 14.62
N PHE A 97 -8.84 -1.05 14.85
CA PHE A 97 -9.98 -0.42 14.17
C PHE A 97 -9.75 -0.28 12.66
N VAL A 98 -8.54 0.07 12.24
CA VAL A 98 -8.20 0.28 10.82
C VAL A 98 -8.11 -1.03 10.04
N VAL A 99 -7.69 -2.13 10.67
CA VAL A 99 -7.60 -3.45 10.02
C VAL A 99 -8.97 -3.89 9.44
N TRP A 100 -10.05 -3.63 10.13
CA TRP A 100 -11.39 -4.07 9.72
C TRP A 100 -11.82 -3.52 8.35
N PRO A 101 -11.86 -2.19 8.14
CA PRO A 101 -12.21 -1.64 6.83
C PRO A 101 -11.17 -2.00 5.74
N ILE A 102 -9.89 -2.13 6.09
CA ILE A 102 -8.85 -2.55 5.13
C ILE A 102 -9.11 -3.96 4.63
N VAL A 103 -9.41 -4.92 5.50
CA VAL A 103 -9.70 -6.32 5.12
C VAL A 103 -10.96 -6.40 4.27
N LEU A 104 -12.01 -5.66 4.62
CA LEU A 104 -13.24 -5.60 3.82
C LEU A 104 -12.98 -5.06 2.41
N GLN A 105 -12.20 -3.99 2.32
CA GLN A 105 -11.83 -3.37 1.04
C GLN A 105 -10.93 -4.30 0.19
N ALA A 106 -9.94 -4.93 0.83
CA ALA A 106 -9.00 -5.83 0.17
C ALA A 106 -9.68 -7.09 -0.38
N ASN A 107 -10.71 -7.59 0.30
CA ASN A 107 -11.44 -8.80 -0.11
C ASN A 107 -12.02 -8.66 -1.52
N ALA A 108 -12.60 -7.52 -1.85
CA ALA A 108 -13.13 -7.26 -3.20
C ALA A 108 -12.01 -7.27 -4.26
N GLY A 109 -10.89 -6.62 -3.99
CA GLY A 109 -9.71 -6.60 -4.88
C GLY A 109 -9.12 -8.00 -5.10
N VAL A 110 -8.94 -8.77 -4.03
CA VAL A 110 -8.40 -10.14 -4.11
C VAL A 110 -9.36 -11.09 -4.83
N LYS A 111 -10.64 -11.01 -4.53
CA LYS A 111 -11.65 -11.90 -5.11
C LYS A 111 -11.86 -11.65 -6.60
N TYR A 112 -12.02 -10.40 -6.99
CA TYR A 112 -12.38 -10.03 -8.37
C TYR A 112 -11.20 -9.55 -9.21
N GLY A 113 -10.06 -9.20 -8.60
CA GLY A 113 -8.89 -8.66 -9.29
C GLY A 113 -9.10 -7.27 -9.83
N ILE A 114 -9.95 -6.47 -9.19
CA ILE A 114 -10.32 -5.11 -9.62
C ILE A 114 -9.56 -4.06 -8.80
N PRO A 115 -9.14 -2.96 -9.43
CA PRO A 115 -8.52 -1.84 -8.73
C PRO A 115 -9.55 -1.06 -7.89
N PHE A 116 -9.04 -0.28 -6.92
CA PHE A 116 -9.86 0.51 -5.99
C PHE A 116 -10.90 1.40 -6.69
N VAL A 117 -10.51 2.07 -7.77
CA VAL A 117 -11.42 3.00 -8.49
C VAL A 117 -12.61 2.27 -9.09
N VAL A 118 -12.40 1.05 -9.61
CA VAL A 118 -13.48 0.21 -10.15
C VAL A 118 -14.40 -0.27 -9.04
N HIS A 119 -13.83 -0.71 -7.91
CA HIS A 119 -14.62 -1.10 -6.75
C HIS A 119 -15.46 0.07 -6.21
N ALA A 120 -14.89 1.28 -6.16
CA ALA A 120 -15.58 2.49 -5.71
C ALA A 120 -16.79 2.88 -6.58
N ARG A 121 -16.81 2.46 -7.86
CA ARG A 121 -17.96 2.71 -8.76
C ARG A 121 -19.25 2.06 -8.27
N SER A 122 -19.16 0.94 -7.58
CA SER A 122 -20.33 0.24 -7.04
C SER A 122 -21.07 1.04 -5.96
N SER A 123 -20.31 1.85 -5.18
CA SER A 123 -20.86 2.63 -4.07
C SER A 123 -21.13 4.10 -4.43
N PHE A 124 -20.24 4.71 -5.22
CA PHE A 124 -20.24 6.15 -5.51
C PHE A 124 -20.67 6.50 -6.95
N GLY A 125 -20.94 5.49 -7.78
CA GLY A 125 -21.14 5.69 -9.22
C GLY A 125 -19.84 6.13 -9.93
N VAL A 126 -19.89 6.31 -11.26
CA VAL A 126 -18.70 6.62 -12.07
C VAL A 126 -18.08 7.96 -11.70
N LYS A 127 -18.89 9.01 -11.53
CA LYS A 127 -18.40 10.36 -11.19
C LYS A 127 -17.80 10.40 -9.76
N GLY A 128 -18.48 9.79 -8.79
CA GLY A 128 -18.00 9.74 -7.41
C GLY A 128 -16.72 8.91 -7.25
N ALA A 129 -16.59 7.82 -8.00
CA ALA A 129 -15.36 7.02 -8.02
C ALA A 129 -14.15 7.79 -8.55
N ASN A 130 -14.35 8.67 -9.53
CA ASN A 130 -13.27 9.53 -10.02
C ASN A 130 -12.80 10.52 -8.95
N VAL A 131 -13.72 11.11 -8.18
CA VAL A 131 -13.37 11.99 -7.05
C VAL A 131 -12.57 11.19 -5.99
N ALA A 132 -13.03 10.00 -5.63
CA ALA A 132 -12.34 9.13 -4.67
C ALA A 132 -10.94 8.73 -5.18
N GLY A 133 -10.80 8.41 -6.47
CA GLY A 133 -9.53 8.08 -7.10
C GLY A 133 -8.55 9.26 -7.11
N LEU A 134 -9.00 10.45 -7.47
CA LEU A 134 -8.20 11.68 -7.45
C LEU A 134 -7.75 12.05 -6.04
N SER A 135 -8.65 11.97 -5.05
CA SER A 135 -8.31 12.21 -3.64
C SER A 135 -7.25 11.25 -3.14
N ARG A 136 -7.36 9.96 -3.48
CA ARG A 136 -6.34 8.96 -3.15
C ARG A 136 -5.00 9.27 -3.81
N GLY A 137 -5.01 9.66 -5.09
CA GLY A 137 -3.80 10.04 -5.82
C GLY A 137 -3.11 11.25 -5.18
N PHE A 138 -3.87 12.26 -4.77
CA PHE A 138 -3.34 13.43 -4.06
C PHE A 138 -2.69 13.06 -2.72
N ILE A 139 -3.36 12.24 -1.91
CA ILE A 139 -2.82 11.76 -0.64
C ILE A 139 -1.55 10.92 -0.86
N ALA A 140 -1.54 10.05 -1.86
CA ALA A 140 -0.36 9.25 -2.20
C ALA A 140 0.83 10.12 -2.62
N SER A 141 0.58 11.19 -3.39
CA SER A 141 1.63 12.15 -3.78
C SER A 141 2.18 12.93 -2.58
N ALA A 142 1.33 13.30 -1.62
CA ALA A 142 1.78 13.93 -0.38
C ALA A 142 2.67 12.98 0.45
N TRP A 143 2.27 11.72 0.59
CA TRP A 143 3.09 10.69 1.25
C TRP A 143 4.42 10.46 0.54
N PHE A 144 4.42 10.41 -0.78
CA PHE A 144 5.65 10.32 -1.57
C PHE A 144 6.61 11.47 -1.27
N GLY A 145 6.10 12.71 -1.18
CA GLY A 145 6.87 13.88 -0.80
C GLY A 145 7.47 13.78 0.61
N ILE A 146 6.69 13.36 1.60
CA ILE A 146 7.14 13.16 2.99
C ILE A 146 8.27 12.11 3.03
N GLN A 147 8.10 10.98 2.39
CA GLN A 147 9.10 9.92 2.34
C GLN A 147 10.39 10.38 1.64
N THR A 148 10.25 11.19 0.58
CA THR A 148 11.40 11.76 -0.12
C THR A 148 12.24 12.67 0.80
N VAL A 149 11.59 13.53 1.59
CA VAL A 149 12.29 14.39 2.57
C VAL A 149 12.99 13.55 3.64
N VAL A 150 12.32 12.54 4.18
CA VAL A 150 12.92 11.64 5.18
C VAL A 150 14.13 10.91 4.62
N GLY A 151 14.02 10.33 3.43
CA GLY A 151 15.11 9.64 2.77
C GLY A 151 16.29 10.56 2.41
N ALA A 152 16.00 11.77 1.95
CA ALA A 152 17.01 12.78 1.68
C ALA A 152 17.78 13.19 2.95
N ASN A 153 17.10 13.31 4.08
CA ASN A 153 17.74 13.61 5.36
C ASN A 153 18.63 12.45 5.83
N CYS A 154 18.19 11.21 5.66
CA CYS A 154 19.01 10.03 5.96
C CYS A 154 20.27 10.00 5.08
N LEU A 155 20.13 10.26 3.77
CA LEU A 155 21.25 10.32 2.84
C LEU A 155 22.24 11.43 3.21
N ARG A 156 21.72 12.59 3.61
CA ARG A 156 22.54 13.71 4.10
C ARG A 156 23.32 13.34 5.36
N SER A 157 22.67 12.69 6.34
CA SER A 157 23.36 12.26 7.57
C SER A 157 24.49 11.28 7.25
N LEU A 158 24.24 10.29 6.40
CA LEU A 158 25.28 9.36 5.94
C LEU A 158 26.43 10.08 5.24
N ALA A 159 26.15 11.05 4.36
CA ALA A 159 27.18 11.80 3.66
C ALA A 159 28.08 12.61 4.63
N VAL A 160 27.51 13.12 5.72
CA VAL A 160 28.26 13.82 6.78
C VAL A 160 29.09 12.82 7.59
N ASP A 161 28.52 11.70 8.01
CA ASP A 161 29.17 10.69 8.85
C ASP A 161 30.35 10.01 8.13
N PHE A 162 30.21 9.77 6.81
CA PHE A 162 31.31 9.25 5.98
C PHE A 162 32.34 10.31 5.58
N GLY A 163 32.21 11.55 6.05
CA GLY A 163 33.18 12.62 5.78
C GLY A 163 33.19 13.16 4.34
N VAL A 164 32.23 12.70 3.50
CA VAL A 164 32.10 13.19 2.11
C VAL A 164 31.73 14.67 2.09
N ALA A 165 31.16 15.17 3.17
CA ALA A 165 30.69 16.53 3.34
C ALA A 165 31.29 17.22 4.57
N SER A 166 32.51 16.83 4.99
CA SER A 166 33.22 17.47 6.09
C SER A 166 33.52 18.92 5.76
N GLY A 167 32.71 19.84 6.30
CA GLY A 167 32.80 21.28 6.08
C GLY A 167 31.66 21.91 5.29
N VAL A 168 30.74 21.12 4.73
CA VAL A 168 29.60 21.64 3.98
C VAL A 168 28.34 21.61 4.87
N SER A 169 28.24 22.53 5.83
CA SER A 169 26.96 22.95 6.42
C SER A 169 26.10 23.69 5.39
N SER A 170 26.23 23.33 4.13
CA SER A 170 25.60 24.04 3.02
C SER A 170 24.17 23.58 2.86
N PRO A 171 23.19 24.50 2.76
CA PRO A 171 21.83 24.20 2.37
C PRO A 171 21.77 23.48 1.00
N TYR A 172 22.78 23.66 0.17
CA TYR A 172 22.94 22.98 -1.12
C TYR A 172 23.08 21.46 -1.00
N LEU A 173 23.76 20.95 0.04
CA LEU A 173 23.90 19.52 0.27
C LEU A 173 22.53 18.86 0.49
N GLY A 174 21.66 19.48 1.28
CA GLY A 174 20.30 18.99 1.49
C GLY A 174 19.50 18.93 0.19
N GLY A 175 19.61 19.95 -0.66
CA GLY A 175 18.96 20.00 -1.96
C GLY A 175 19.47 18.91 -2.93
N ILE A 176 20.80 18.69 -2.96
CA ILE A 176 21.42 17.64 -3.78
C ILE A 176 20.95 16.26 -3.33
N CYS A 177 20.99 15.96 -2.03
CA CYS A 177 20.50 14.70 -1.47
C CYS A 177 19.02 14.48 -1.76
N TYR A 178 18.20 15.54 -1.72
CA TYR A 178 16.79 15.48 -2.06
C TYR A 178 16.57 15.09 -3.53
N ILE A 179 17.27 15.74 -4.45
CA ILE A 179 17.17 15.46 -5.89
C ILE A 179 17.63 14.03 -6.19
N ILE A 180 18.76 13.59 -5.61
CA ILE A 180 19.29 12.25 -5.80
C ILE A 180 18.27 11.21 -5.32
N PHE A 181 17.72 11.39 -4.11
CA PHE A 181 16.76 10.45 -3.54
C PHE A 181 15.44 10.44 -4.31
N TRP A 182 14.97 11.62 -4.75
CA TRP A 182 13.79 11.74 -5.59
C TRP A 182 13.96 11.01 -6.94
N LEU A 183 15.11 11.19 -7.61
CA LEU A 183 15.40 10.49 -8.86
C LEU A 183 15.45 8.97 -8.67
N LEU A 184 16.03 8.51 -7.57
CA LEU A 184 16.08 7.09 -7.24
C LEU A 184 14.66 6.50 -7.03
N GLN A 185 13.82 7.20 -6.28
CA GLN A 185 12.42 6.79 -6.10
C GLN A 185 11.63 6.83 -7.41
N ALA A 186 11.80 7.89 -8.22
CA ALA A 186 11.15 8.01 -9.51
C ALA A 186 11.56 6.87 -10.44
N TYR A 187 12.83 6.48 -10.44
CA TYR A 187 13.34 5.34 -11.21
C TYR A 187 12.68 4.03 -10.80
N VAL A 188 12.54 3.78 -9.48
CA VAL A 188 11.88 2.58 -8.95
C VAL A 188 10.41 2.52 -9.36
N VAL A 189 9.70 3.65 -9.26
CA VAL A 189 8.28 3.74 -9.65
C VAL A 189 8.10 3.54 -11.15
N TRP A 190 9.04 4.02 -11.97
CA TRP A 190 8.99 3.86 -13.43
C TRP A 190 9.15 2.42 -13.88
N ASN A 191 9.89 1.59 -13.12
CA ASN A 191 10.19 0.20 -13.47
C ASN A 191 9.09 -0.81 -13.10
N ASP A 192 7.86 -0.33 -12.86
CA ASP A 192 6.68 -1.16 -12.64
C ASP A 192 6.58 -1.85 -11.24
N VAL A 193 5.40 -2.40 -10.97
CA VAL A 193 5.02 -3.04 -9.70
C VAL A 193 5.89 -4.25 -9.36
N GLU A 194 6.40 -4.98 -10.35
CA GLU A 194 7.30 -6.13 -10.16
C GLU A 194 8.64 -5.71 -9.54
N SER A 195 9.14 -4.52 -9.87
CA SER A 195 10.36 -3.97 -9.25
C SER A 195 10.15 -3.66 -7.78
N ILE A 196 9.01 -3.08 -7.41
CA ILE A 196 8.62 -2.81 -6.03
C ILE A 196 8.53 -4.12 -5.25
N LYS A 197 7.88 -5.13 -5.80
CA LYS A 197 7.77 -6.47 -5.20
C LYS A 197 9.15 -7.09 -4.89
N THR A 198 10.08 -6.99 -5.84
CA THR A 198 11.43 -7.56 -5.67
C THR A 198 12.22 -6.83 -4.58
N ILE A 199 12.14 -5.50 -4.56
CA ILE A 199 12.79 -4.66 -3.54
C ILE A 199 12.21 -4.97 -2.16
N GLU A 200 10.89 -5.02 -2.04
CA GLU A 200 10.21 -5.26 -0.75
C GLU A 200 10.48 -6.67 -0.19
N LYS A 201 10.59 -7.68 -1.04
CA LYS A 201 10.98 -9.04 -0.61
C LYS A 201 12.33 -9.06 0.11
N LEU A 202 13.28 -8.25 -0.35
CA LEU A 202 14.60 -8.16 0.24
C LEU A 202 14.61 -7.17 1.41
N ALA A 203 13.95 -6.04 1.26
CA ALA A 203 13.94 -4.97 2.26
C ALA A 203 13.18 -5.35 3.53
N ALA A 204 12.04 -6.02 3.43
CA ALA A 204 11.20 -6.34 4.58
C ALA A 204 11.93 -7.14 5.68
N PRO A 205 12.61 -8.26 5.39
CA PRO A 205 13.34 -8.99 6.43
C PRO A 205 14.52 -8.20 7.00
N ILE A 206 15.20 -7.39 6.16
CA ILE A 206 16.29 -6.52 6.60
C ILE A 206 15.77 -5.44 7.55
N LEU A 207 14.66 -4.79 7.21
CA LEU A 207 14.02 -3.78 8.05
C LEU A 207 13.58 -4.34 9.40
N LEU A 208 12.96 -5.52 9.41
CA LEU A 208 12.58 -6.19 10.66
C LEU A 208 13.80 -6.52 11.52
N PHE A 209 14.86 -7.04 10.92
CA PHE A 209 16.10 -7.34 11.62
C PHE A 209 16.74 -6.07 12.21
N LEU A 210 16.87 -5.01 11.43
CA LEU A 210 17.42 -3.73 11.87
C LEU A 210 16.56 -3.09 12.98
N THR A 211 15.25 -3.15 12.84
CA THR A 211 14.31 -2.64 13.87
C THR A 211 14.47 -3.40 15.19
N LEU A 212 14.59 -4.74 15.12
CA LEU A 212 14.80 -5.57 16.29
C LEU A 212 16.16 -5.26 16.95
N LEU A 213 17.21 -5.13 16.15
CA LEU A 213 18.55 -4.79 16.63
C LEU A 213 18.56 -3.42 17.31
N LEU A 214 17.89 -2.43 16.72
CA LEU A 214 17.76 -1.10 17.29
C LEU A 214 16.95 -1.11 18.60
N PHE A 215 15.91 -1.93 18.67
CA PHE A 215 15.13 -2.14 19.89
C PHE A 215 15.98 -2.77 21.01
N ILE A 216 16.73 -3.82 20.70
CA ILE A 216 17.63 -4.46 21.67
C ILE A 216 18.70 -3.47 22.15
N PHE A 217 19.31 -2.72 21.22
CA PHE A 217 20.33 -1.73 21.55
C PHE A 217 19.77 -0.64 22.49
N THR A 218 18.58 -0.11 22.21
CA THR A 218 17.93 0.87 23.10
C THR A 218 17.58 0.30 24.45
N CYS A 219 17.12 -0.94 24.53
CA CYS A 219 16.85 -1.63 25.79
C CYS A 219 18.10 -1.77 26.66
N VAL A 220 19.22 -2.16 26.05
CA VAL A 220 20.50 -2.35 26.74
C VAL A 220 21.11 -1.00 27.15
N SER A 221 21.07 -0.02 26.27
CA SER A 221 21.65 1.31 26.50
C SER A 221 20.91 2.16 27.55
N SER A 222 19.60 1.98 27.67
CA SER A 222 18.76 2.75 28.61
C SER A 222 18.67 2.14 30.02
N GLY A 223 19.48 1.13 30.35
CA GLY A 223 19.50 0.52 31.70
C GLY A 223 18.20 -0.17 32.12
N GLY A 224 17.33 -0.46 31.16
CA GLY A 224 16.05 -1.15 31.35
C GLY A 224 14.86 -0.27 30.90
N VAL A 225 14.22 -0.66 29.83
CA VAL A 225 13.02 -0.01 29.25
C VAL A 225 11.86 0.07 30.27
N VAL A 226 11.86 -0.80 31.27
CA VAL A 226 10.81 -0.88 32.29
C VAL A 226 10.69 0.41 33.10
N GLN A 227 11.80 1.10 33.36
CA GLN A 227 11.79 2.29 34.19
C GLN A 227 11.34 3.54 33.46
N SER A 228 11.62 3.65 32.16
CA SER A 228 11.19 4.78 31.30
C SER A 228 9.77 4.61 30.75
N VAL A 229 9.20 3.42 30.79
CA VAL A 229 7.84 3.12 30.33
C VAL A 229 6.82 3.30 31.48
N LEU A 230 7.27 3.17 32.73
CA LEU A 230 6.42 3.25 33.92
C LEU A 230 6.47 4.62 34.61
N SER A 231 7.40 5.49 34.27
CA SER A 231 7.46 6.89 34.68
C SER A 231 6.66 7.78 33.74
#